data_6ea7fe2ead966cd96afe76f4ba037936
#
_entry.id   6ea7fe2ead966cd96afe76f4ba037936
#
_cell.length_a   1.000
_cell.length_b   1.000
_cell.length_c   1.000
_cell.angle_alpha   90.00
_cell.angle_beta   90.00
_cell.angle_gamma   90.00
#
_symmetry.space_group_name_H-M   'P 1'
#
loop_
_entity.id
_entity.type
_entity.pdbx_description
1 polymer ?
#
loop_
_entity_poly.entity_id
_entity_poly.type
_entity_poly.pdbx_seq_one_letter_code
_entity_poly.pdbx_strand_id
1 'polypeptide(L)'
;GQALLVHGLTDSPYSMHAMAQSLHARGFDVTVLRLPGHGTLPSMMTSMSVHDWTAAVRIAAKDVAARVAPGQPFYVGGYSSGGTLVLQYALDALQDHTLRRPDRVLLVSPAIELTRVAALAEVIDIFTVVPIPVLDKARWQAIAPEFDPYKFNSFPVNASRQINRATRALQSSLEEAQRGGRLAQLPPVVTWQSVVDSTVGSVGVVDQVYARLSGPAHRLVMFDMNRLPELGGVARPAARALIDRLEQSPRGYTLDVVSNSSDQQPRIAVRRLTPGARPELRATTLDWPAGLVSLGHVALPFPAEDPVYGFVRGSGRDGIPSIGSWLLRGENGAITISLGSLTRLRSNPFWPLIDEDVAGLVARDVAAKQR
;
A
#
# COMPACT_ATOMS: atom_id res chain seq x y z
N GLY A 1 -4.46 -10.13 -19.85
CA GLY A 1 -3.90 -8.81 -19.65
C GLY A 1 -2.44 -8.81 -19.25
N GLN A 2 -1.86 -7.62 -19.13
CA GLN A 2 -0.48 -7.46 -18.65
C GLN A 2 -0.49 -6.54 -17.43
N ALA A 3 0.34 -6.81 -16.41
CA ALA A 3 0.45 -5.96 -15.24
C ALA A 3 1.90 -5.74 -14.82
N LEU A 4 2.23 -4.49 -14.47
CA LEU A 4 3.46 -4.11 -13.78
C LEU A 4 3.15 -3.77 -12.33
N LEU A 5 3.80 -4.46 -11.39
CA LEU A 5 3.67 -4.20 -9.95
C LEU A 5 5.01 -3.74 -9.36
N VAL A 6 4.92 -2.79 -8.42
CA VAL A 6 6.10 -2.16 -7.78
C VAL A 6 5.95 -2.18 -6.26
N HIS A 7 6.98 -2.69 -5.58
CA HIS A 7 7.02 -2.85 -4.12
C HIS A 7 7.32 -1.54 -3.37
N GLY A 8 7.21 -1.58 -2.04
CA GLY A 8 7.48 -0.46 -1.14
C GLY A 8 8.97 -0.20 -0.86
N LEU A 9 9.24 0.93 -0.19
CA LEU A 9 10.56 1.28 0.33
C LEU A 9 10.99 0.25 1.38
N THR A 10 12.23 -0.17 1.36
CA THR A 10 12.80 -1.26 2.17
C THR A 10 12.29 -2.66 1.83
N ASP A 11 11.23 -2.81 1.05
CA ASP A 11 10.65 -4.08 0.65
C ASP A 11 11.38 -4.73 -0.54
N SER A 12 10.88 -5.89 -0.93
CA SER A 12 11.23 -6.61 -2.14
C SER A 12 9.97 -6.88 -2.97
N PRO A 13 10.07 -7.46 -4.17
CA PRO A 13 8.92 -7.89 -4.97
C PRO A 13 7.89 -8.72 -4.20
N TYR A 14 8.30 -9.37 -3.12
CA TYR A 14 7.42 -10.21 -2.30
C TYR A 14 6.22 -9.44 -1.72
N SER A 15 6.35 -8.15 -1.42
CA SER A 15 5.22 -7.36 -0.91
C SER A 15 4.08 -7.18 -1.93
N MET A 16 4.33 -7.47 -3.21
CA MET A 16 3.29 -7.49 -4.24
C MET A 16 2.88 -8.92 -4.67
N HIS A 17 3.37 -9.96 -3.99
CA HIS A 17 3.15 -11.35 -4.37
C HIS A 17 1.67 -11.74 -4.38
N ALA A 18 0.93 -11.41 -3.33
CA ALA A 18 -0.50 -11.74 -3.26
C ALA A 18 -1.32 -11.02 -4.34
N MET A 19 -1.02 -9.75 -4.62
CA MET A 19 -1.64 -9.01 -5.71
C MET A 19 -1.29 -9.62 -7.07
N ALA A 20 -0.03 -10.04 -7.25
CA ALA A 20 0.40 -10.71 -8.48
C ALA A 20 -0.33 -12.04 -8.69
N GLN A 21 -0.47 -12.85 -7.65
CA GLN A 21 -1.26 -14.10 -7.70
C GLN A 21 -2.72 -13.84 -8.02
N SER A 22 -3.33 -12.82 -7.40
CA SER A 22 -4.71 -12.42 -7.64
C SER A 22 -4.95 -12.06 -9.12
N LEU A 23 -4.07 -11.25 -9.70
CA LEU A 23 -4.14 -10.88 -11.12
C LEU A 23 -3.84 -12.08 -12.05
N HIS A 24 -2.82 -12.89 -11.72
CA HIS A 24 -2.43 -14.05 -12.52
C HIS A 24 -3.55 -15.08 -12.61
N ALA A 25 -4.23 -15.36 -11.49
CA ALA A 25 -5.39 -16.24 -11.46
C ALA A 25 -6.55 -15.78 -12.36
N ARG A 26 -6.51 -14.53 -12.82
CA ARG A 26 -7.50 -13.89 -13.71
C ARG A 26 -6.96 -13.62 -15.11
N GLY A 27 -5.89 -14.31 -15.49
CA GLY A 27 -5.35 -14.31 -16.86
C GLY A 27 -4.43 -13.12 -17.17
N PHE A 28 -3.84 -12.48 -16.16
CA PHE A 28 -2.76 -11.52 -16.38
C PHE A 28 -1.39 -12.20 -16.37
N ASP A 29 -0.53 -11.78 -17.27
CA ASP A 29 0.90 -11.96 -17.14
C ASP A 29 1.43 -10.80 -16.29
N VAL A 30 2.08 -11.12 -15.17
CA VAL A 30 2.42 -10.13 -14.13
C VAL A 30 3.92 -10.04 -13.95
N THR A 31 4.45 -8.84 -14.16
CA THR A 31 5.83 -8.49 -13.84
C THR A 31 5.88 -7.74 -12.52
N VAL A 32 6.61 -8.26 -11.54
CA VAL A 32 6.89 -7.55 -10.29
C VAL A 32 8.31 -7.02 -10.31
N LEU A 33 8.45 -5.69 -10.41
CA LEU A 33 9.74 -5.02 -10.53
C LEU A 33 10.48 -5.02 -9.20
N ARG A 34 11.76 -5.43 -9.21
CA ARG A 34 12.68 -5.14 -8.12
C ARG A 34 13.35 -3.79 -8.39
N LEU A 35 13.08 -2.81 -7.54
CA LEU A 35 13.64 -1.47 -7.66
C LEU A 35 15.17 -1.46 -7.44
N PRO A 36 15.91 -0.58 -8.13
CA PRO A 36 17.32 -0.35 -7.85
C PRO A 36 17.57 -0.07 -6.37
N GLY A 37 18.61 -0.66 -5.81
CA GLY A 37 18.99 -0.52 -4.39
C GLY A 37 18.25 -1.46 -3.42
N HIS A 38 17.33 -2.31 -3.91
CA HIS A 38 16.52 -3.19 -3.07
C HIS A 38 16.83 -4.68 -3.26
N GLY A 39 16.42 -5.49 -2.29
CA GLY A 39 16.38 -6.95 -2.36
C GLY A 39 17.71 -7.68 -2.18
N THR A 40 18.83 -6.98 -1.95
CA THR A 40 20.16 -7.60 -1.73
C THR A 40 20.80 -7.15 -0.42
N LEU A 41 21.20 -5.89 -0.32
CA LEU A 41 21.83 -5.31 0.87
C LEU A 41 21.24 -3.92 1.15
N PRO A 42 20.92 -3.59 2.42
CA PRO A 42 20.40 -2.27 2.78
C PRO A 42 21.34 -1.11 2.38
N SER A 43 22.66 -1.35 2.38
CA SER A 43 23.66 -0.36 1.99
C SER A 43 23.53 0.13 0.55
N MET A 44 22.92 -0.64 -0.35
CA MET A 44 22.69 -0.20 -1.73
C MET A 44 21.72 1.00 -1.80
N MET A 45 20.81 1.14 -0.81
CA MET A 45 19.93 2.30 -0.73
C MET A 45 20.65 3.59 -0.30
N THR A 46 21.92 3.54 0.12
CA THR A 46 22.70 4.75 0.47
C THR A 46 23.08 5.58 -0.73
N SER A 47 23.10 5.02 -1.94
CA SER A 47 23.59 5.67 -3.18
C SER A 47 22.55 5.78 -4.29
N MET A 48 21.40 5.05 -4.20
CA MET A 48 20.34 5.12 -5.23
C MET A 48 19.62 6.46 -5.21
N SER A 49 18.98 6.82 -6.32
CA SER A 49 18.21 8.04 -6.48
C SER A 49 16.77 7.77 -6.93
N VAL A 50 15.89 8.74 -6.77
CA VAL A 50 14.52 8.70 -7.31
C VAL A 50 14.53 8.57 -8.84
N HIS A 51 15.54 9.11 -9.51
CA HIS A 51 15.69 8.99 -10.97
C HIS A 51 15.94 7.53 -11.38
N ASP A 52 16.72 6.78 -10.59
CA ASP A 52 16.95 5.36 -10.87
C ASP A 52 15.64 4.58 -10.74
N TRP A 53 14.82 4.89 -9.74
CA TRP A 53 13.50 4.25 -9.57
C TRP A 53 12.53 4.59 -10.68
N THR A 54 12.40 5.88 -11.02
CA THR A 54 11.49 6.30 -12.10
C THR A 54 11.93 5.75 -13.45
N ALA A 55 13.24 5.75 -13.74
CA ALA A 55 13.77 5.14 -14.96
C ALA A 55 13.48 3.64 -15.03
N ALA A 56 13.72 2.90 -13.93
CA ALA A 56 13.42 1.47 -13.85
C ALA A 56 11.93 1.17 -14.08
N VAL A 57 11.03 1.95 -13.47
CA VAL A 57 9.58 1.81 -13.69
C VAL A 57 9.21 2.10 -15.15
N ARG A 58 9.76 3.16 -15.77
CA ARG A 58 9.48 3.50 -17.19
C ARG A 58 9.98 2.41 -18.14
N ILE A 59 11.18 1.85 -17.90
CA ILE A 59 11.74 0.75 -18.70
C ILE A 59 10.86 -0.50 -18.57
N ALA A 60 10.55 -0.91 -17.33
CA ALA A 60 9.72 -2.07 -17.08
C ALA A 60 8.30 -1.90 -17.65
N ALA A 61 7.72 -0.70 -17.51
CA ALA A 61 6.40 -0.42 -18.08
C ALA A 61 6.39 -0.48 -19.61
N LYS A 62 7.45 0.00 -20.28
CA LYS A 62 7.58 -0.12 -21.74
C LYS A 62 7.68 -1.59 -22.17
N ASP A 63 8.48 -2.39 -21.47
CA ASP A 63 8.62 -3.81 -21.75
C ASP A 63 7.29 -4.57 -21.55
N VAL A 64 6.61 -4.36 -20.41
CA VAL A 64 5.30 -4.96 -20.13
C VAL A 64 4.25 -4.50 -21.15
N ALA A 65 4.22 -3.21 -21.47
CA ALA A 65 3.28 -2.63 -22.43
C ALA A 65 3.45 -3.17 -23.86
N ALA A 66 4.68 -3.53 -24.24
CA ALA A 66 4.97 -4.13 -25.55
C ALA A 66 4.37 -5.56 -25.70
N ARG A 67 4.09 -6.24 -24.60
CA ARG A 67 3.47 -7.58 -24.59
C ARG A 67 1.95 -7.55 -24.56
N VAL A 68 1.33 -6.37 -24.43
CA VAL A 68 -0.13 -6.24 -24.36
C VAL A 68 -0.74 -6.51 -25.74
N ALA A 69 -1.44 -7.65 -25.88
CA ALA A 69 -2.15 -7.97 -27.10
C ALA A 69 -3.37 -7.05 -27.34
N PRO A 70 -3.81 -6.88 -28.59
CA PRO A 70 -5.02 -6.12 -28.91
C PRO A 70 -6.21 -6.59 -28.07
N GLY A 71 -6.99 -5.66 -27.53
CA GLY A 71 -8.15 -5.98 -26.70
C GLY A 71 -7.83 -6.45 -25.28
N GLN A 72 -6.56 -6.41 -24.85
CA GLN A 72 -6.19 -6.78 -23.50
C GLN A 72 -5.88 -5.54 -22.63
N PRO A 73 -6.22 -5.57 -21.34
CA PRO A 73 -5.91 -4.47 -20.41
C PRO A 73 -4.43 -4.48 -19.98
N PHE A 74 -3.91 -3.27 -19.72
CA PHE A 74 -2.61 -3.02 -19.11
C PHE A 74 -2.81 -2.34 -17.76
N TYR A 75 -2.38 -2.97 -16.68
CA TYR A 75 -2.46 -2.43 -15.33
C TYR A 75 -1.07 -2.04 -14.81
N VAL A 76 -1.03 -0.99 -13.99
CA VAL A 76 0.11 -0.70 -13.13
C VAL A 76 -0.36 -0.69 -11.68
N GLY A 77 0.42 -1.28 -10.79
CA GLY A 77 0.07 -1.32 -9.37
C GLY A 77 1.29 -1.13 -8.49
N GLY A 78 1.07 -0.62 -7.27
CA GLY A 78 2.16 -0.44 -6.34
C GLY A 78 1.74 -0.33 -4.88
N TYR A 79 2.65 -0.75 -4.02
CA TYR A 79 2.54 -0.65 -2.58
C TYR A 79 3.46 0.44 -2.04
N SER A 80 2.97 1.27 -1.12
CA SER A 80 3.76 2.30 -0.45
C SER A 80 4.48 3.23 -1.46
N SER A 81 5.81 3.31 -1.45
CA SER A 81 6.60 4.06 -2.43
C SER A 81 6.40 3.56 -3.87
N GLY A 82 6.16 2.27 -4.07
CA GLY A 82 5.77 1.74 -5.38
C GLY A 82 4.49 2.36 -5.89
N GLY A 83 3.51 2.61 -5.00
CA GLY A 83 2.29 3.35 -5.33
C GLY A 83 2.55 4.77 -5.82
N THR A 84 3.49 5.49 -5.16
CA THR A 84 3.95 6.81 -5.61
C THR A 84 4.50 6.76 -7.03
N LEU A 85 5.37 5.77 -7.29
CA LEU A 85 6.07 5.64 -8.59
C LEU A 85 5.13 5.26 -9.73
N VAL A 86 4.17 4.34 -9.51
CA VAL A 86 3.24 3.96 -10.58
C VAL A 86 2.19 5.03 -10.84
N LEU A 87 1.79 5.81 -9.83
CA LEU A 87 0.91 6.95 -10.03
C LEU A 87 1.65 8.07 -10.79
N GLN A 88 2.94 8.31 -10.48
CA GLN A 88 3.80 9.21 -11.26
C GLN A 88 3.90 8.76 -12.72
N TYR A 89 4.15 7.46 -12.97
CA TYR A 89 4.16 6.92 -14.34
C TYR A 89 2.84 7.19 -15.08
N ALA A 90 1.69 6.98 -14.42
CA ALA A 90 0.39 7.21 -15.03
C ALA A 90 0.17 8.69 -15.40
N LEU A 91 0.65 9.63 -14.57
CA LEU A 91 0.64 11.06 -14.86
C LEU A 91 1.60 11.43 -16.01
N ASP A 92 2.81 10.87 -15.99
CA ASP A 92 3.78 11.07 -17.08
C ASP A 92 3.22 10.63 -18.42
N ALA A 93 2.52 9.49 -18.47
CA ALA A 93 1.89 8.95 -19.67
C ALA A 93 0.73 9.80 -20.20
N LEU A 94 0.25 10.80 -19.48
CA LEU A 94 -0.70 11.78 -20.00
C LEU A 94 -0.04 12.81 -20.93
N GLN A 95 1.27 13.01 -20.81
CA GLN A 95 2.05 14.01 -21.54
C GLN A 95 3.05 13.37 -22.50
N ASP A 96 3.68 12.27 -22.09
CA ASP A 96 4.68 11.56 -22.88
C ASP A 96 4.02 10.43 -23.69
N HIS A 97 3.74 10.70 -24.97
CA HIS A 97 3.12 9.72 -25.88
C HIS A 97 4.01 8.50 -26.19
N THR A 98 5.28 8.49 -25.79
CA THR A 98 6.15 7.29 -25.87
C THR A 98 5.84 6.28 -24.76
N LEU A 99 5.07 6.68 -23.74
CA LEU A 99 4.60 5.83 -22.66
C LEU A 99 3.17 5.39 -22.94
N ARG A 100 2.92 4.08 -22.79
CA ARG A 100 1.56 3.57 -22.87
C ARG A 100 0.80 3.95 -21.61
N ARG A 101 -0.37 4.57 -21.76
CA ARG A 101 -1.29 4.80 -20.63
C ARG A 101 -1.82 3.47 -20.11
N PRO A 102 -1.77 3.23 -18.79
CA PRO A 102 -2.40 2.06 -18.22
C PRO A 102 -3.93 2.17 -18.32
N ASP A 103 -4.59 1.04 -18.32
CA ASP A 103 -6.06 1.00 -18.26
C ASP A 103 -6.55 1.16 -16.82
N ARG A 104 -5.68 0.87 -15.83
CA ARG A 104 -5.98 1.00 -14.39
C ARG A 104 -4.71 1.18 -13.56
N VAL A 105 -4.85 1.95 -12.47
CA VAL A 105 -3.83 2.12 -11.43
C VAL A 105 -4.33 1.50 -10.13
N LEU A 106 -3.57 0.55 -9.56
CA LEU A 106 -3.88 -0.16 -8.32
C LEU A 106 -2.91 0.29 -7.22
N LEU A 107 -3.41 0.85 -6.15
CA LEU A 107 -2.59 1.40 -5.07
C LEU A 107 -2.91 0.72 -3.73
N VAL A 108 -1.89 0.20 -3.07
CA VAL A 108 -2.01 -0.37 -1.72
C VAL A 108 -1.21 0.51 -0.78
N SER A 109 -1.86 1.20 0.14
CA SER A 109 -1.25 2.17 1.06
C SER A 109 -0.17 3.06 0.40
N PRO A 110 -0.47 3.82 -0.66
CA PRO A 110 0.53 4.57 -1.41
C PRO A 110 1.15 5.69 -0.57
N ALA A 111 2.45 5.89 -0.67
CA ALA A 111 3.18 6.97 -0.01
C ALA A 111 2.95 8.30 -0.74
N ILE A 112 1.83 8.96 -0.47
CA ILE A 112 1.47 10.25 -1.09
C ILE A 112 2.03 11.42 -0.27
N GLU A 113 1.93 11.32 1.04
CA GLU A 113 2.49 12.27 2.00
C GLU A 113 3.15 11.48 3.13
N LEU A 114 4.39 11.84 3.43
CA LEU A 114 5.09 11.26 4.57
C LEU A 114 4.80 12.11 5.80
N THR A 115 4.18 11.51 6.81
CA THR A 115 4.06 12.17 8.09
C THR A 115 5.45 12.36 8.69
N ARG A 116 5.74 13.53 9.27
CA ARG A 116 7.02 13.80 9.96
C ARG A 116 7.31 12.79 11.07
N VAL A 117 6.28 12.19 11.62
CA VAL A 117 6.34 11.14 12.65
C VAL A 117 6.72 9.78 12.05
N ALA A 118 6.30 9.45 10.83
CA ALA A 118 6.60 8.17 10.21
C ALA A 118 8.07 8.02 9.82
N ALA A 119 8.69 9.10 9.34
CA ALA A 119 10.12 9.12 9.06
C ALA A 119 10.98 8.94 10.33
N LEU A 120 10.43 9.28 11.50
CA LEU A 120 11.09 9.14 12.80
C LEU A 120 10.64 7.91 13.59
N ALA A 121 9.36 7.53 13.57
CA ALA A 121 8.81 6.52 14.48
C ALA A 121 9.08 5.07 14.06
N GLU A 122 9.11 4.74 12.78
CA GLU A 122 9.61 3.42 12.31
C GLU A 122 11.08 3.23 12.65
N VAL A 123 11.79 4.32 12.88
CA VAL A 123 13.20 4.39 13.18
C VAL A 123 13.44 4.41 14.69
N ILE A 124 12.60 5.07 15.47
CA ILE A 124 12.75 5.21 16.95
C ILE A 124 12.46 3.88 17.67
N ASP A 125 11.54 3.05 17.18
CA ASP A 125 11.25 1.73 17.75
C ASP A 125 12.40 0.73 17.60
N ILE A 126 13.41 1.04 16.79
CA ILE A 126 14.60 0.19 16.54
C ILE A 126 15.81 0.70 17.37
N PHE A 127 15.73 1.90 17.96
CA PHE A 127 16.84 2.55 18.65
C PHE A 127 17.04 2.10 20.10
N THR A 128 17.43 0.84 20.32
CA THR A 128 18.23 0.54 21.52
C THR A 128 19.31 -0.47 21.15
N VAL A 129 20.58 0.02 21.32
CA VAL A 129 21.80 -0.78 21.43
C VAL A 129 22.53 -1.11 20.11
N VAL A 130 23.47 -0.26 19.69
CA VAL A 130 24.88 -0.61 19.39
C VAL A 130 25.70 0.67 19.15
N PRO A 131 26.89 0.86 19.74
CA PRO A 131 27.78 1.98 19.48
C PRO A 131 28.57 1.76 18.17
N ILE A 132 28.33 2.60 17.16
CA ILE A 132 29.04 2.57 15.89
C ILE A 132 29.81 3.89 15.67
N PRO A 133 30.98 3.91 15.00
CA PRO A 133 31.81 5.08 14.79
C PRO A 133 31.05 6.26 14.13
N VAL A 134 31.38 7.46 14.53
CA VAL A 134 30.62 8.71 14.28
C VAL A 134 30.37 9.04 12.81
N LEU A 135 31.22 8.64 11.88
CA LEU A 135 31.12 8.96 10.44
C LEU A 135 30.15 8.06 9.67
N ASP A 136 30.01 6.81 10.07
CA ASP A 136 29.06 5.87 9.41
C ASP A 136 27.62 6.11 9.91
N LYS A 137 27.45 6.58 11.13
CA LYS A 137 26.12 6.97 11.68
C LYS A 137 25.42 8.06 10.84
N ALA A 138 26.14 8.95 10.21
CA ALA A 138 25.56 10.03 9.40
C ALA A 138 24.85 9.53 8.12
N ARG A 139 25.12 8.30 7.70
CA ARG A 139 24.50 7.67 6.51
C ARG A 139 23.24 6.85 6.83
N TRP A 140 23.05 6.49 8.10
CA TRP A 140 22.00 5.59 8.55
C TRP A 140 21.08 6.27 9.55
N GLN A 141 19.81 6.10 9.32
CA GLN A 141 18.76 6.47 10.25
C GLN A 141 18.59 5.39 11.31
N ALA A 142 18.67 4.12 10.86
CA ALA A 142 18.68 2.95 11.72
C ALA A 142 19.56 1.85 11.12
N ILE A 143 20.25 1.12 11.99
CA ILE A 143 20.90 -0.14 11.67
C ILE A 143 20.33 -1.18 12.63
N ALA A 144 19.73 -2.24 12.08
CA ALA A 144 19.08 -3.29 12.83
C ALA A 144 19.49 -4.67 12.28
N PRO A 145 19.34 -5.74 13.07
CA PRO A 145 19.51 -7.09 12.55
C PRO A 145 18.54 -7.35 11.38
N GLU A 146 19.05 -7.88 10.28
CA GLU A 146 18.28 -8.24 9.09
C GLU A 146 17.64 -9.63 9.29
N PHE A 147 16.54 -9.69 10.04
CA PHE A 147 15.83 -10.94 10.33
C PHE A 147 14.67 -11.20 9.35
N ASP A 148 14.21 -10.17 8.63
CA ASP A 148 13.12 -10.29 7.68
C ASP A 148 13.68 -10.71 6.32
N PRO A 149 13.21 -11.82 5.71
CA PRO A 149 13.77 -12.33 4.48
C PRO A 149 13.45 -11.48 3.25
N TYR A 150 12.44 -10.61 3.32
CA TYR A 150 11.94 -9.84 2.18
C TYR A 150 11.89 -8.34 2.41
N LYS A 151 12.23 -7.88 3.61
CA LYS A 151 12.23 -6.46 3.95
C LYS A 151 13.51 -6.09 4.70
N PHE A 152 14.15 -4.99 4.33
CA PHE A 152 15.27 -4.45 5.08
C PHE A 152 14.80 -3.87 6.42
N ASN A 153 15.48 -4.25 7.49
CA ASN A 153 15.26 -3.67 8.81
C ASN A 153 16.13 -2.43 9.06
N SER A 154 17.29 -2.37 8.42
CA SER A 154 18.16 -1.19 8.42
C SER A 154 17.66 -0.13 7.44
N PHE A 155 17.75 1.15 7.83
CA PHE A 155 17.18 2.24 7.07
C PHE A 155 18.19 3.39 6.84
N PRO A 156 18.66 3.59 5.59
CA PRO A 156 19.57 4.69 5.27
C PRO A 156 18.87 6.05 5.21
N VAL A 157 19.56 7.11 5.62
CA VAL A 157 19.09 8.51 5.48
C VAL A 157 18.75 8.86 4.03
N ASN A 158 19.51 8.33 3.07
CA ASN A 158 19.26 8.56 1.66
C ASN A 158 17.88 8.03 1.23
N ALA A 159 17.45 6.88 1.75
CA ALA A 159 16.12 6.33 1.43
C ALA A 159 14.99 7.32 1.80
N SER A 160 15.05 7.94 3.00
CA SER A 160 14.13 9.01 3.39
C SER A 160 14.16 10.21 2.44
N ARG A 161 15.37 10.62 2.02
CA ARG A 161 15.52 11.77 1.09
C ARG A 161 14.88 11.46 -0.27
N GLN A 162 15.12 10.27 -0.80
CA GLN A 162 14.62 9.91 -2.13
C GLN A 162 13.10 9.73 -2.15
N ILE A 163 12.50 9.11 -1.12
CA ILE A 163 11.05 9.04 -1.06
C ILE A 163 10.40 10.41 -0.86
N ASN A 164 11.00 11.32 -0.08
CA ASN A 164 10.53 12.70 0.03
C ASN A 164 10.60 13.44 -1.31
N ARG A 165 11.63 13.20 -2.13
CA ARG A 165 11.71 13.76 -3.49
C ARG A 165 10.62 13.17 -4.39
N ALA A 166 10.39 11.86 -4.33
CA ALA A 166 9.36 11.18 -5.11
C ALA A 166 7.96 11.74 -4.78
N THR A 167 7.62 11.86 -3.49
CA THR A 167 6.30 12.40 -3.08
C THR A 167 6.10 13.85 -3.49
N ARG A 168 7.13 14.70 -3.38
CA ARG A 168 7.07 16.10 -3.85
C ARG A 168 6.91 16.18 -5.38
N ALA A 169 7.65 15.37 -6.13
CA ALA A 169 7.53 15.32 -7.58
C ALA A 169 6.10 14.90 -7.98
N LEU A 170 5.54 13.87 -7.34
CA LEU A 170 4.18 13.43 -7.57
C LEU A 170 3.16 14.55 -7.29
N GLN A 171 3.30 15.27 -6.16
CA GLN A 171 2.40 16.39 -5.82
C GLN A 171 2.47 17.48 -6.89
N SER A 172 3.68 17.88 -7.33
CA SER A 172 3.85 18.85 -8.41
C SER A 172 3.21 18.38 -9.73
N SER A 173 3.35 17.10 -10.06
CA SER A 173 2.74 16.51 -11.27
C SER A 173 1.21 16.48 -11.20
N LEU A 174 0.64 16.18 -10.03
CA LEU A 174 -0.81 16.24 -9.80
C LEU A 174 -1.35 17.66 -9.95
N GLU A 175 -0.68 18.66 -9.37
CA GLU A 175 -1.04 20.08 -9.50
C GLU A 175 -0.96 20.57 -10.94
N GLU A 176 0.09 20.20 -11.65
CA GLU A 176 0.25 20.54 -13.07
C GLU A 176 -0.82 19.89 -13.93
N ALA A 177 -1.11 18.59 -13.72
CA ALA A 177 -2.16 17.88 -14.43
C ALA A 177 -3.55 18.48 -14.13
N GLN A 178 -3.80 18.92 -12.90
CA GLN A 178 -5.03 19.59 -12.50
C GLN A 178 -5.17 20.95 -13.20
N ARG A 179 -4.14 21.80 -13.15
CA ARG A 179 -4.13 23.11 -13.81
C ARG A 179 -4.31 22.99 -15.32
N GLY A 180 -3.75 21.96 -15.92
CA GLY A 180 -3.87 21.67 -17.35
C GLY A 180 -5.15 20.92 -17.75
N GLY A 181 -6.07 20.62 -16.84
CA GLY A 181 -7.31 19.87 -17.11
C GLY A 181 -7.09 18.39 -17.51
N ARG A 182 -5.86 17.87 -17.32
CA ARG A 182 -5.49 16.52 -17.77
C ARG A 182 -5.92 15.40 -16.80
N LEU A 183 -6.25 15.73 -15.54
CA LEU A 183 -6.68 14.71 -14.56
C LEU A 183 -7.94 13.96 -15.00
N ALA A 184 -8.80 14.58 -15.83
CA ALA A 184 -9.97 13.90 -16.42
C ALA A 184 -9.58 12.72 -17.34
N GLN A 185 -8.32 12.68 -17.81
CA GLN A 185 -7.79 11.63 -18.67
C GLN A 185 -6.97 10.57 -17.88
N LEU A 186 -6.82 10.77 -16.55
CA LEU A 186 -6.12 9.81 -15.71
C LEU A 186 -6.91 8.50 -15.68
N PRO A 187 -6.25 7.36 -15.91
CA PRO A 187 -6.90 6.05 -15.79
C PRO A 187 -7.57 5.88 -14.42
N PRO A 188 -8.63 5.08 -14.31
CA PRO A 188 -9.25 4.78 -13.04
C PRO A 188 -8.22 4.34 -11.99
N VAL A 189 -8.19 5.05 -10.86
CA VAL A 189 -7.34 4.75 -9.70
C VAL A 189 -8.17 4.02 -8.66
N VAL A 190 -7.69 2.87 -8.19
CA VAL A 190 -8.27 2.15 -7.06
C VAL A 190 -7.24 2.07 -5.96
N THR A 191 -7.59 2.53 -4.77
CA THR A 191 -6.70 2.54 -3.61
C THR A 191 -7.31 1.77 -2.45
N TRP A 192 -6.54 0.85 -1.87
CA TRP A 192 -6.85 0.22 -0.59
C TRP A 192 -5.98 0.83 0.50
N GLN A 193 -6.62 1.43 1.51
CA GLN A 193 -5.96 2.23 2.54
C GLN A 193 -6.55 1.94 3.92
N SER A 194 -5.71 1.85 4.97
CA SER A 194 -6.19 1.86 6.34
C SER A 194 -6.40 3.29 6.85
N VAL A 195 -7.46 3.52 7.61
CA VAL A 195 -7.72 4.83 8.23
C VAL A 195 -6.62 5.24 9.21
N VAL A 196 -5.98 4.28 9.87
CA VAL A 196 -4.90 4.48 10.87
C VAL A 196 -3.51 4.17 10.32
N ASP A 197 -3.29 4.33 9.02
CA ASP A 197 -1.96 4.22 8.46
C ASP A 197 -1.05 5.31 9.04
N SER A 198 -0.14 4.91 9.94
CA SER A 198 0.78 5.83 10.60
C SER A 198 2.07 6.07 9.81
N THR A 199 2.32 5.27 8.78
CA THR A 199 3.51 5.34 7.94
C THR A 199 3.31 6.34 6.80
N VAL A 200 2.18 6.19 6.08
CA VAL A 200 1.78 7.12 5.01
C VAL A 200 0.43 7.72 5.41
N GLY A 201 0.36 9.02 5.58
CA GLY A 201 -0.84 9.67 6.07
C GLY A 201 -2.06 9.40 5.18
N SER A 202 -3.10 8.74 5.73
CA SER A 202 -4.34 8.47 5.01
C SER A 202 -5.02 9.76 4.55
N VAL A 203 -4.83 10.85 5.29
CA VAL A 203 -5.27 12.20 4.94
C VAL A 203 -4.63 12.67 3.63
N GLY A 204 -3.33 12.42 3.43
CA GLY A 204 -2.64 12.78 2.20
C GLY A 204 -3.21 12.06 0.96
N VAL A 205 -3.60 10.80 1.08
CA VAL A 205 -4.28 10.07 -0.02
C VAL A 205 -5.60 10.76 -0.37
N VAL A 206 -6.39 11.12 0.62
CA VAL A 206 -7.68 11.80 0.43
C VAL A 206 -7.49 13.19 -0.17
N ASP A 207 -6.71 14.04 0.49
CA ASP A 207 -6.67 15.47 0.20
C ASP A 207 -5.77 15.79 -1.01
N GLN A 208 -4.70 15.01 -1.25
CA GLN A 208 -3.76 15.27 -2.35
C GLN A 208 -4.11 14.50 -3.64
N VAL A 209 -4.79 13.35 -3.54
CA VAL A 209 -5.15 12.56 -4.72
C VAL A 209 -6.65 12.62 -4.96
N TYR A 210 -7.44 12.03 -4.06
CA TYR A 210 -8.87 11.81 -4.32
C TYR A 210 -9.70 13.09 -4.36
N ALA A 211 -9.35 14.14 -3.63
CA ALA A 211 -10.01 15.45 -3.72
C ALA A 211 -9.89 16.09 -5.12
N ARG A 212 -8.94 15.65 -5.94
CA ARG A 212 -8.70 16.15 -7.31
C ARG A 212 -9.32 15.26 -8.40
N LEU A 213 -9.74 14.03 -8.04
CA LEU A 213 -10.27 13.06 -9.00
C LEU A 213 -11.78 13.18 -9.14
N SER A 214 -12.26 13.03 -10.38
CA SER A 214 -13.67 13.07 -10.72
C SER A 214 -14.05 11.86 -11.57
N GLY A 215 -15.14 11.23 -11.22
CA GLY A 215 -15.70 10.08 -11.91
C GLY A 215 -15.80 8.85 -11.01
N PRO A 216 -16.91 8.10 -11.07
CA PRO A 216 -17.20 6.97 -10.19
C PRO A 216 -16.27 5.77 -10.41
N ALA A 217 -15.47 5.77 -11.47
CA ALA A 217 -14.47 4.74 -11.75
C ALA A 217 -13.22 4.86 -10.85
N HIS A 218 -12.93 6.05 -10.33
CA HIS A 218 -11.93 6.23 -9.26
C HIS A 218 -12.53 5.76 -7.95
N ARG A 219 -11.82 4.91 -7.22
CA ARG A 219 -12.36 4.29 -6.01
C ARG A 219 -11.35 4.23 -4.87
N LEU A 220 -11.76 4.75 -3.71
CA LEU A 220 -11.02 4.65 -2.46
C LEU A 220 -11.70 3.62 -1.56
N VAL A 221 -10.99 2.56 -1.19
CA VAL A 221 -11.43 1.55 -0.23
C VAL A 221 -10.72 1.83 1.09
N MET A 222 -11.47 2.28 2.08
CA MET A 222 -10.95 2.68 3.38
C MET A 222 -11.30 1.59 4.42
N PHE A 223 -10.27 0.93 4.97
CA PHE A 223 -10.42 0.04 6.10
C PHE A 223 -10.47 0.85 7.39
N ASP A 224 -11.61 0.80 8.05
CA ASP A 224 -11.86 1.46 9.33
C ASP A 224 -11.15 0.75 10.48
N MET A 225 -11.34 1.24 11.69
CA MET A 225 -10.99 0.58 12.93
C MET A 225 -12.12 -0.34 13.39
N ASN A 226 -11.77 -1.33 14.19
CA ASN A 226 -12.77 -2.14 14.90
C ASN A 226 -13.54 -1.26 15.89
N ARG A 227 -14.86 -1.20 15.71
CA ARG A 227 -15.75 -0.30 16.46
C ARG A 227 -16.40 -0.96 17.68
N LEU A 228 -16.02 -2.19 18.03
CA LEU A 228 -16.56 -2.85 19.21
C LEU A 228 -16.36 -2.00 20.48
N PRO A 229 -17.35 -1.93 21.38
CA PRO A 229 -17.32 -1.08 22.56
C PRO A 229 -16.12 -1.33 23.49
N GLU A 230 -15.68 -2.59 23.58
CA GLU A 230 -14.54 -3.00 24.43
C GLU A 230 -13.22 -2.34 23.97
N LEU A 231 -13.16 -1.93 22.72
CA LEU A 231 -11.97 -1.28 22.12
C LEU A 231 -12.09 0.25 22.12
N GLY A 232 -13.26 0.80 22.49
CA GLY A 232 -13.53 2.24 22.43
C GLY A 232 -12.58 3.09 23.27
N GLY A 233 -12.13 2.56 24.40
CA GLY A 233 -11.19 3.25 25.31
C GLY A 233 -9.75 3.34 24.79
N VAL A 234 -9.36 2.51 23.80
CA VAL A 234 -7.99 2.49 23.23
C VAL A 234 -7.97 3.04 21.80
N ALA A 235 -9.11 3.29 21.20
CA ALA A 235 -9.24 3.81 19.84
C ALA A 235 -8.94 5.32 19.79
N ARG A 236 -8.17 5.75 18.77
CA ARG A 236 -7.89 7.18 18.56
C ARG A 236 -9.08 7.89 17.92
N PRO A 237 -9.62 8.97 18.52
CA PRO A 237 -10.77 9.71 17.99
C PRO A 237 -10.55 10.25 16.57
N ALA A 238 -9.31 10.64 16.23
CA ALA A 238 -8.95 11.19 14.92
C ALA A 238 -9.22 10.24 13.74
N ALA A 239 -9.13 8.92 13.95
CA ALA A 239 -9.41 7.95 12.90
C ALA A 239 -10.93 7.88 12.60
N ARG A 240 -11.77 7.90 13.63
CA ARG A 240 -13.23 8.02 13.45
C ARG A 240 -13.61 9.30 12.74
N ALA A 241 -13.04 10.43 13.16
CA ALA A 241 -13.30 11.72 12.53
C ALA A 241 -12.95 11.75 11.03
N LEU A 242 -11.93 11.02 10.60
CA LEU A 242 -11.61 10.92 9.17
C LEU A 242 -12.72 10.17 8.40
N ILE A 243 -13.20 9.04 8.89
CA ILE A 243 -14.31 8.30 8.26
C ILE A 243 -15.56 9.17 8.21
N ASP A 244 -15.93 9.78 9.32
CA ASP A 244 -17.12 10.64 9.41
C ASP A 244 -17.02 11.81 8.42
N ARG A 245 -15.87 12.46 8.32
CA ARG A 245 -15.58 13.51 7.32
C ARG A 245 -15.75 12.98 5.90
N LEU A 246 -15.21 11.82 5.60
CA LEU A 246 -15.29 11.21 4.28
C LEU A 246 -16.74 10.88 3.89
N GLU A 247 -17.52 10.35 4.80
CA GLU A 247 -18.92 9.99 4.53
C GLU A 247 -19.83 11.20 4.32
N GLN A 248 -19.56 12.30 5.01
CA GLN A 248 -20.36 13.53 4.95
C GLN A 248 -19.95 14.50 3.85
N SER A 249 -18.71 14.38 3.32
CA SER A 249 -18.19 15.33 2.33
C SER A 249 -18.69 15.00 0.92
N PRO A 250 -19.03 16.01 0.10
CA PRO A 250 -19.19 15.84 -1.33
C PRO A 250 -17.92 15.28 -1.97
N ARG A 251 -18.09 14.34 -2.89
CA ARG A 251 -16.94 13.69 -3.55
C ARG A 251 -17.20 13.40 -5.02
N GLY A 252 -16.14 13.42 -5.82
CA GLY A 252 -16.18 13.06 -7.24
C GLY A 252 -15.89 11.58 -7.52
N TYR A 253 -15.57 10.77 -6.51
CA TYR A 253 -15.12 9.38 -6.63
C TYR A 253 -15.98 8.43 -5.78
N THR A 254 -15.91 7.14 -6.03
CA THR A 254 -16.54 6.11 -5.19
C THR A 254 -15.72 5.86 -3.92
N LEU A 255 -16.37 5.92 -2.76
CA LEU A 255 -15.79 5.55 -1.47
C LEU A 255 -16.41 4.24 -0.98
N ASP A 256 -15.58 3.26 -0.67
CA ASP A 256 -15.96 2.05 0.06
C ASP A 256 -15.40 2.15 1.48
N VAL A 257 -16.25 2.06 2.49
CA VAL A 257 -15.84 1.97 3.90
C VAL A 257 -16.03 0.54 4.37
N VAL A 258 -14.93 -0.12 4.72
CA VAL A 258 -14.91 -1.47 5.28
C VAL A 258 -14.88 -1.33 6.80
N SER A 259 -16.00 -1.60 7.48
CA SER A 259 -16.16 -1.39 8.92
C SER A 259 -17.03 -2.48 9.54
N ASN A 260 -17.21 -2.48 10.87
CA ASN A 260 -18.19 -3.32 11.52
C ASN A 260 -19.59 -3.07 10.93
N SER A 261 -20.39 -4.13 10.78
CA SER A 261 -21.80 -4.03 10.36
C SER A 261 -22.65 -3.26 11.38
N SER A 262 -22.27 -3.34 12.64
CA SER A 262 -22.78 -2.54 13.76
C SER A 262 -21.71 -2.45 14.85
N ASP A 263 -21.81 -1.46 15.73
CA ASP A 263 -20.87 -1.28 16.86
C ASP A 263 -20.94 -2.40 17.91
N GLN A 264 -21.84 -3.38 17.76
CA GLN A 264 -22.01 -4.50 18.69
C GLN A 264 -21.61 -5.85 18.11
N GLN A 265 -21.17 -5.90 16.86
CA GLN A 265 -20.85 -7.15 16.17
C GLN A 265 -19.47 -7.10 15.49
N PRO A 266 -18.67 -8.16 15.59
CA PRO A 266 -17.39 -8.23 14.89
C PRO A 266 -17.56 -8.35 13.37
N ARG A 267 -18.76 -8.70 12.87
CA ARG A 267 -19.07 -8.86 11.45
C ARG A 267 -18.76 -7.61 10.66
N ILE A 268 -18.08 -7.77 9.51
CA ILE A 268 -17.74 -6.68 8.61
C ILE A 268 -18.82 -6.49 7.55
N ALA A 269 -19.08 -5.22 7.23
CA ALA A 269 -19.82 -4.81 6.04
C ALA A 269 -19.02 -3.80 5.24
N VAL A 270 -19.31 -3.70 3.95
CA VAL A 270 -18.76 -2.68 3.05
C VAL A 270 -19.88 -1.70 2.71
N ARG A 271 -19.68 -0.44 3.10
CA ARG A 271 -20.59 0.65 2.75
C ARG A 271 -20.02 1.39 1.55
N ARG A 272 -20.73 1.30 0.44
CA ARG A 272 -20.35 1.98 -0.82
C ARG A 272 -21.11 3.29 -0.98
N LEU A 273 -20.38 4.33 -1.26
CA LEU A 273 -20.86 5.70 -1.47
C LEU A 273 -20.39 6.16 -2.87
N THR A 274 -21.28 6.02 -3.86
CA THR A 274 -21.02 6.42 -5.25
C THR A 274 -21.59 7.82 -5.48
N PRO A 275 -20.88 8.74 -6.17
CA PRO A 275 -21.39 10.06 -6.47
C PRO A 275 -22.74 10.02 -7.18
N GLY A 276 -23.73 10.75 -6.63
CA GLY A 276 -25.09 10.84 -7.21
C GLY A 276 -25.98 9.61 -7.00
N ALA A 277 -25.50 8.55 -6.31
CA ALA A 277 -26.27 7.37 -5.99
C ALA A 277 -26.60 7.27 -4.49
N ARG A 278 -27.58 6.44 -4.15
CA ARG A 278 -27.86 6.11 -2.75
C ARG A 278 -26.74 5.24 -2.19
N PRO A 279 -26.40 5.36 -0.88
CA PRO A 279 -25.48 4.47 -0.22
C PRO A 279 -25.91 3.01 -0.33
N GLU A 280 -24.98 2.13 -0.65
CA GLU A 280 -25.19 0.68 -0.70
C GLU A 280 -24.46 0.02 0.46
N LEU A 281 -25.10 -0.92 1.15
CA LEU A 281 -24.49 -1.73 2.21
C LEU A 281 -24.37 -3.18 1.72
N ARG A 282 -23.16 -3.68 1.63
CA ARG A 282 -22.87 -5.06 1.30
C ARG A 282 -22.40 -5.80 2.55
N ALA A 283 -23.17 -6.78 2.99
CA ALA A 283 -22.77 -7.69 4.04
C ALA A 283 -21.61 -8.59 3.57
N THR A 284 -20.75 -9.00 4.50
CA THR A 284 -19.68 -9.98 4.25
C THR A 284 -19.80 -11.17 5.19
N THR A 285 -19.02 -12.20 4.97
CA THR A 285 -18.88 -13.34 5.89
C THR A 285 -17.66 -13.20 6.82
N LEU A 286 -16.92 -12.08 6.73
CA LEU A 286 -15.71 -11.83 7.48
C LEU A 286 -16.02 -11.16 8.81
N ASP A 287 -15.25 -11.50 9.82
CA ASP A 287 -15.31 -10.90 11.14
C ASP A 287 -13.96 -10.24 11.49
N TRP A 288 -14.01 -9.23 12.34
CA TRP A 288 -12.82 -8.74 13.01
C TRP A 288 -12.23 -9.84 13.89
N PRO A 289 -10.96 -10.22 13.70
CA PRO A 289 -10.28 -11.14 14.63
C PRO A 289 -10.29 -10.56 16.05
N ALA A 290 -10.45 -11.45 17.05
CA ALA A 290 -10.43 -11.04 18.45
C ALA A 290 -9.13 -10.31 18.82
N GLY A 291 -9.25 -9.16 19.49
CA GLY A 291 -8.13 -8.33 19.89
C GLY A 291 -7.51 -7.47 18.76
N LEU A 292 -7.98 -7.58 17.52
CA LEU A 292 -7.52 -6.73 16.44
C LEU A 292 -8.26 -5.40 16.43
N VAL A 293 -7.51 -4.30 16.60
CA VAL A 293 -8.06 -2.93 16.64
C VAL A 293 -8.12 -2.28 15.26
N SER A 294 -7.12 -2.52 14.42
CA SER A 294 -7.02 -1.90 13.09
C SER A 294 -6.01 -2.61 12.21
N LEU A 295 -6.10 -2.39 10.90
CA LEU A 295 -5.02 -2.73 9.98
C LEU A 295 -3.93 -1.65 10.04
N GLY A 296 -2.67 -2.08 9.90
CA GLY A 296 -1.55 -1.18 9.70
C GLY A 296 -1.07 -1.16 8.26
N HIS A 297 -0.18 -0.23 7.94
CA HIS A 297 0.47 -0.12 6.63
C HIS A 297 1.04 -1.44 6.13
N VAL A 298 1.88 -2.06 6.96
CA VAL A 298 2.59 -3.31 6.59
C VAL A 298 1.69 -4.52 6.46
N ALA A 299 0.48 -4.50 7.00
CA ALA A 299 -0.44 -5.63 6.93
C ALA A 299 -1.19 -5.71 5.60
N LEU A 300 -1.49 -4.57 4.99
CA LEU A 300 -2.40 -4.47 3.83
C LEU A 300 -2.03 -5.36 2.64
N PRO A 301 -0.76 -5.49 2.22
CA PRO A 301 -0.42 -6.28 1.04
C PRO A 301 -0.39 -7.80 1.26
N PHE A 302 -0.45 -8.29 2.50
CA PHE A 302 -0.26 -9.70 2.80
C PHE A 302 -1.56 -10.35 3.31
N PRO A 303 -2.01 -11.48 2.73
CA PRO A 303 -3.15 -12.23 3.27
C PRO A 303 -2.82 -12.84 4.65
N ALA A 304 -3.88 -13.21 5.38
CA ALA A 304 -3.74 -13.84 6.70
C ALA A 304 -2.97 -15.17 6.65
N GLU A 305 -3.04 -15.85 5.52
CA GLU A 305 -2.41 -17.13 5.23
C GLU A 305 -1.03 -16.98 4.55
N ASP A 306 -0.51 -15.74 4.45
CA ASP A 306 0.81 -15.52 3.85
C ASP A 306 1.87 -16.40 4.55
N PRO A 307 2.71 -17.13 3.81
CA PRO A 307 3.65 -18.09 4.43
C PRO A 307 4.72 -17.43 5.31
N VAL A 308 4.96 -16.12 5.15
CA VAL A 308 5.99 -15.39 5.93
C VAL A 308 5.35 -14.45 6.94
N TYR A 309 4.37 -13.64 6.50
CA TYR A 309 3.77 -12.58 7.32
C TYR A 309 2.38 -12.96 7.89
N GLY A 310 1.82 -14.08 7.45
CA GLY A 310 0.53 -14.57 7.93
C GLY A 310 0.55 -14.94 9.42
N PHE A 311 -0.58 -14.74 10.08
CA PHE A 311 -0.78 -15.11 11.49
C PHE A 311 -1.49 -16.47 11.65
N VAL A 312 -1.96 -17.07 10.57
CA VAL A 312 -2.56 -18.41 10.57
C VAL A 312 -1.46 -19.44 10.73
N ARG A 313 -1.55 -20.26 11.79
CA ARG A 313 -0.56 -21.30 12.07
C ARG A 313 -0.46 -22.31 10.92
N GLY A 314 0.76 -22.67 10.56
CA GLY A 314 1.04 -23.63 9.47
C GLY A 314 1.29 -23.01 8.11
N SER A 315 1.26 -21.67 7.99
CA SER A 315 1.53 -20.96 6.73
C SER A 315 3.03 -20.82 6.39
N GLY A 316 3.95 -21.21 7.29
CA GLY A 316 5.40 -21.12 7.04
C GLY A 316 5.85 -22.01 5.87
N ARG A 317 6.79 -21.53 5.06
CA ARG A 317 7.53 -22.35 4.09
C ARG A 317 8.63 -23.14 4.81
N ASP A 318 8.96 -24.32 4.30
CA ASP A 318 10.06 -25.12 4.82
C ASP A 318 11.33 -24.27 4.99
N GLY A 319 11.84 -24.20 6.22
CA GLY A 319 13.06 -23.48 6.58
C GLY A 319 12.91 -21.95 6.79
N ILE A 320 11.75 -21.35 6.56
CA ILE A 320 11.50 -19.93 6.84
C ILE A 320 10.47 -19.82 7.97
N PRO A 321 10.82 -19.28 9.16
CA PRO A 321 9.84 -19.09 10.22
C PRO A 321 8.81 -18.03 9.82
N SER A 322 7.53 -18.29 10.11
CA SER A 322 6.46 -17.30 9.93
C SER A 322 6.62 -16.17 10.96
N ILE A 323 7.01 -14.99 10.47
CA ILE A 323 7.22 -13.79 11.31
C ILE A 323 5.89 -13.27 11.87
N GLY A 324 4.79 -13.47 11.15
CA GLY A 324 3.46 -13.00 11.55
C GLY A 324 2.90 -13.71 12.78
N SER A 325 3.38 -14.93 13.08
CA SER A 325 2.94 -15.73 14.22
C SER A 325 3.91 -15.71 15.41
N TRP A 326 4.93 -14.87 15.40
CA TRP A 326 5.89 -14.78 16.49
C TRP A 326 5.23 -14.29 17.79
N LEU A 327 5.21 -15.16 18.78
CA LEU A 327 4.90 -14.88 20.17
C LEU A 327 6.20 -15.01 20.99
N LEU A 328 7.07 -14.01 20.88
CA LEU A 328 8.30 -13.97 21.66
C LEU A 328 7.99 -13.44 23.06
N ARG A 329 8.35 -14.21 24.06
CA ARG A 329 8.28 -13.82 25.47
C ARG A 329 9.67 -13.96 26.07
N GLY A 330 10.10 -12.96 26.84
CA GLY A 330 11.40 -12.95 27.46
C GLY A 330 11.58 -11.76 28.40
N GLU A 331 12.68 -11.79 29.16
CA GLU A 331 13.05 -10.69 30.05
C GLU A 331 13.60 -9.51 29.25
N ASN A 332 13.48 -8.29 29.81
CA ASN A 332 14.03 -7.07 29.22
C ASN A 332 15.55 -7.25 28.99
N GLY A 333 16.00 -6.95 27.77
CA GLY A 333 17.39 -7.12 27.35
C GLY A 333 17.74 -8.49 26.73
N ALA A 334 16.83 -9.48 26.77
CA ALA A 334 17.03 -10.76 26.10
C ALA A 334 16.65 -10.71 24.61
N ILE A 335 15.89 -9.69 24.17
CA ILE A 335 15.39 -9.53 22.80
C ILE A 335 15.86 -8.18 22.26
N THR A 336 16.46 -8.17 21.07
CA THR A 336 16.92 -6.96 20.38
C THR A 336 15.83 -6.29 19.54
N ILE A 337 14.65 -6.92 19.41
CA ILE A 337 13.51 -6.41 18.64
C ILE A 337 12.55 -5.70 19.58
N SER A 338 12.07 -4.52 19.21
CA SER A 338 11.14 -3.74 20.04
C SER A 338 9.80 -4.46 20.22
N LEU A 339 9.14 -4.26 21.37
CA LEU A 339 7.82 -4.82 21.66
C LEU A 339 6.78 -4.30 20.64
N GLY A 340 6.88 -3.05 20.23
CA GLY A 340 6.01 -2.46 19.19
C GLY A 340 6.11 -3.19 17.85
N SER A 341 7.32 -3.58 17.45
CA SER A 341 7.54 -4.37 16.22
C SER A 341 6.97 -5.79 16.34
N LEU A 342 6.99 -6.37 17.54
CA LEU A 342 6.45 -7.71 17.80
C LEU A 342 4.93 -7.74 17.86
N THR A 343 4.30 -6.66 18.34
CA THR A 343 2.83 -6.57 18.45
C THR A 343 2.16 -6.04 17.17
N ARG A 344 2.95 -5.60 16.20
CA ARG A 344 2.43 -5.05 14.93
C ARG A 344 1.85 -6.16 14.07
N LEU A 345 0.58 -6.01 13.67
CA LEU A 345 -0.04 -6.89 12.69
C LEU A 345 0.69 -6.79 11.34
N ARG A 346 1.06 -7.94 10.76
CA ARG A 346 1.83 -8.02 9.53
C ARG A 346 1.06 -8.57 8.33
N SER A 347 -0.18 -9.02 8.53
CA SER A 347 -1.06 -9.54 7.49
C SER A 347 -2.49 -9.07 7.66
N ASN A 348 -3.26 -9.13 6.58
CA ASN A 348 -4.59 -8.58 6.44
C ASN A 348 -5.65 -9.68 6.43
N PRO A 349 -6.45 -9.84 7.50
CA PRO A 349 -7.53 -10.81 7.54
C PRO A 349 -8.64 -10.51 6.52
N PHE A 350 -8.68 -9.30 5.99
CA PHE A 350 -9.67 -8.85 5.00
C PHE A 350 -9.13 -8.88 3.57
N TRP A 351 -8.02 -9.57 3.33
CA TRP A 351 -7.47 -9.75 2.00
C TRP A 351 -8.50 -10.33 1.01
N PRO A 352 -9.41 -11.25 1.39
CA PRO A 352 -10.46 -11.73 0.47
C PRO A 352 -11.29 -10.62 -0.16
N LEU A 353 -11.51 -9.48 0.51
CA LEU A 353 -12.21 -8.32 -0.06
C LEU A 353 -11.38 -7.64 -1.17
N ILE A 354 -10.06 -7.59 -1.01
CA ILE A 354 -9.16 -7.05 -2.05
C ILE A 354 -9.14 -7.99 -3.25
N ASP A 355 -9.05 -9.30 -3.03
CA ASP A 355 -9.04 -10.30 -4.09
C ASP A 355 -10.37 -10.31 -4.88
N GLU A 356 -11.51 -10.24 -4.20
CA GLU A 356 -12.83 -10.11 -4.81
C GLU A 356 -12.95 -8.81 -5.63
N ASP A 357 -12.42 -7.71 -5.10
CA ASP A 357 -12.37 -6.44 -5.80
C ASP A 357 -11.57 -6.53 -7.10
N VAL A 358 -10.37 -7.10 -7.04
CA VAL A 358 -9.52 -7.32 -8.22
C VAL A 358 -10.26 -8.17 -9.26
N ALA A 359 -10.97 -9.22 -8.83
CA ALA A 359 -11.78 -10.04 -9.72
C ALA A 359 -12.84 -9.21 -10.46
N GLY A 360 -13.58 -8.39 -9.72
CA GLY A 360 -14.62 -7.53 -10.28
C GLY A 360 -14.06 -6.44 -11.21
N LEU A 361 -12.87 -5.91 -10.91
CA LEU A 361 -12.20 -4.94 -11.78
C LEU A 361 -11.78 -5.58 -13.09
N VAL A 362 -11.09 -6.71 -13.04
CA VAL A 362 -10.63 -7.45 -14.22
C VAL A 362 -11.79 -7.83 -15.12
N ALA A 363 -12.87 -8.40 -14.56
CA ALA A 363 -14.03 -8.81 -15.33
C ALA A 363 -14.65 -7.65 -16.11
N ARG A 364 -14.79 -6.47 -15.46
CA ARG A 364 -15.33 -5.26 -16.13
C ARG A 364 -14.42 -4.74 -17.24
N ASP A 365 -13.11 -4.67 -16.99
CA ASP A 365 -12.18 -4.09 -17.95
C ASP A 365 -11.98 -5.01 -19.16
N VAL A 366 -11.93 -6.33 -18.96
CA VAL A 366 -11.89 -7.30 -20.07
C VAL A 366 -13.17 -7.21 -20.91
N ALA A 367 -14.35 -7.17 -20.28
CA ALA A 367 -15.61 -7.01 -21.00
C ALA A 367 -15.72 -5.68 -21.76
N ALA A 368 -15.15 -4.60 -21.23
CA ALA A 368 -15.12 -3.30 -21.91
C ALA A 368 -14.21 -3.29 -23.14
N LYS A 369 -13.12 -4.05 -23.13
CA LYS A 369 -12.16 -4.17 -24.24
C LYS A 369 -12.65 -5.11 -25.36
N GLN A 370 -13.62 -5.97 -25.06
CA GLN A 370 -14.21 -6.90 -26.04
C GLN A 370 -15.40 -6.31 -26.79
N ARG A 371 -15.92 -5.16 -26.35
CA ARG A 371 -16.95 -4.36 -27.01
C ARG A 371 -16.35 -3.32 -27.94
#